data_1795ec630e36fdc30405bc5f3133d58b
#
_entry.id   1795ec630e36fdc30405bc5f3133d58b
#
_cell.length_a   1.000
_cell.length_b   1.000
_cell.length_c   1.000
_cell.angle_alpha   90.00
_cell.angle_beta   90.00
_cell.angle_gamma   90.00
#
_symmetry.space_group_name_H-M   'P 1'
#
loop_
_entity.id
_entity.type
_entity.pdbx_description
1 polymer ?
#
loop_
_entity_poly.entity_id
_entity_poly.type
_entity_poly.pdbx_seq_one_letter_code
_entity_poly.pdbx_strand_id
1 'polypeptide(L)'
;VCFFENYYEAIKVLEKNLLIFKNEKKFQIFKDNCFEYLNSEKKIDKKFDIIFIDPPYKEIKINVLIEKIIYRKLLKKDGILIIHRHKKDKVVITEKINILETRTYGVSKVYFAN
;
A
#
# COMPACT_ATOMS: atom_id res chain seq x y z
N VAL A 1 -7.73 6.73 7.82
CA VAL A 1 -6.80 5.73 7.27
C VAL A 1 -7.60 4.61 6.65
N CYS A 2 -7.11 4.04 5.53
CA CYS A 2 -7.68 2.84 4.90
C CYS A 2 -6.65 1.72 4.95
N PHE A 3 -7.08 0.54 5.36
CA PHE A 3 -6.29 -0.67 5.39
C PHE A 3 -6.86 -1.67 4.40
N PHE A 4 -5.99 -2.35 3.66
CA PHE A 4 -6.33 -3.51 2.85
C PHE A 4 -5.61 -4.73 3.41
N GLU A 5 -6.35 -5.72 3.87
CA GLU A 5 -5.83 -6.96 4.42
C GLU A 5 -6.81 -8.10 4.14
N ASN A 6 -6.34 -9.22 3.64
CA ASN A 6 -7.17 -10.39 3.35
C ASN A 6 -6.84 -11.62 4.21
N TYR A 7 -5.76 -11.56 4.99
CA TYR A 7 -5.40 -12.65 5.89
C TYR A 7 -6.17 -12.54 7.21
N TYR A 8 -7.02 -13.49 7.48
CA TYR A 8 -8.00 -13.45 8.57
C TYR A 8 -7.37 -13.18 9.95
N GLU A 9 -6.24 -13.83 10.27
CA GLU A 9 -5.58 -13.63 11.57
C GLU A 9 -4.97 -12.22 11.70
N ALA A 10 -4.42 -11.68 10.60
CA ALA A 10 -3.93 -10.31 10.60
C ALA A 10 -5.06 -9.30 10.76
N ILE A 11 -6.22 -9.54 10.15
CA ILE A 11 -7.42 -8.70 10.33
C ILE A 11 -7.83 -8.65 11.79
N LYS A 12 -7.88 -9.79 12.49
CA LYS A 12 -8.23 -9.83 13.92
C LYS A 12 -7.27 -8.99 14.76
N VAL A 13 -5.97 -9.12 14.51
CA VAL A 13 -4.94 -8.35 15.22
C VAL A 13 -5.09 -6.85 14.93
N LEU A 14 -5.30 -6.50 13.66
CA LEU A 14 -5.52 -5.12 13.24
C LEU A 14 -6.75 -4.51 13.93
N GLU A 15 -7.89 -5.21 13.90
CA GLU A 15 -9.11 -4.78 14.57
C GLU A 15 -8.87 -4.56 16.07
N LYS A 16 -8.21 -5.52 16.74
CA LYS A 16 -7.86 -5.41 18.16
C LYS A 16 -6.97 -4.19 18.44
N ASN A 17 -5.97 -3.95 17.61
CA ASN A 17 -5.06 -2.82 17.78
C ASN A 17 -5.78 -1.48 17.57
N LEU A 18 -6.75 -1.43 16.65
CA LEU A 18 -7.51 -0.22 16.37
C LEU A 18 -8.53 0.13 17.46
N LEU A 19 -8.93 -0.82 18.32
CA LEU A 19 -9.82 -0.56 19.46
C LEU A 19 -9.25 0.45 20.47
N ILE A 20 -7.91 0.61 20.51
CA ILE A 20 -7.28 1.64 21.37
C ILE A 20 -7.62 3.06 20.91
N PHE A 21 -7.94 3.23 19.63
CA PHE A 21 -8.31 4.53 19.09
C PHE A 21 -9.83 4.73 19.24
N LYS A 22 -10.22 5.52 20.22
CA LYS A 22 -11.64 5.82 20.55
C LYS A 22 -12.46 6.47 19.44
N ASN A 23 -11.87 6.72 18.28
CA ASN A 23 -12.49 7.45 17.18
C ASN A 23 -12.60 6.55 15.94
N GLU A 24 -13.56 5.61 15.98
CA GLU A 24 -13.80 4.60 14.93
C GLU A 24 -14.06 5.18 13.52
N LYS A 25 -14.42 6.46 13.41
CA LYS A 25 -14.68 7.13 12.13
C LYS A 25 -13.42 7.49 11.34
N LYS A 26 -12.22 7.33 11.91
CA LYS A 26 -10.97 7.74 11.27
C LYS A 26 -10.29 6.63 10.46
N PHE A 27 -10.78 5.41 10.52
CA PHE A 27 -10.21 4.30 9.76
C PHE A 27 -11.29 3.40 9.15
N GLN A 28 -10.91 2.72 8.08
CA GLN A 28 -11.72 1.75 7.37
C GLN A 28 -10.84 0.55 7.03
N ILE A 29 -11.33 -0.66 7.29
CA ILE A 29 -10.67 -1.91 6.93
C ILE A 29 -11.41 -2.54 5.76
N PHE A 30 -10.72 -2.71 4.65
CA PHE A 30 -11.16 -3.50 3.51
C PHE A 30 -10.61 -4.92 3.67
N LYS A 31 -11.48 -5.86 4.04
CA LYS A 31 -11.14 -7.30 4.19
C LYS A 31 -11.11 -7.97 2.82
N ASP A 32 -10.21 -7.50 1.97
CA ASP A 32 -10.22 -7.82 0.55
C ASP A 32 -8.78 -7.85 0.01
N ASN A 33 -8.57 -8.60 -1.05
CA ASN A 33 -7.30 -8.55 -1.78
C ASN A 33 -7.20 -7.19 -2.50
N CYS A 34 -6.16 -6.42 -2.21
CA CYS A 34 -6.00 -5.07 -2.77
C CYS A 34 -5.87 -5.08 -4.31
N PHE A 35 -5.26 -6.11 -4.90
CA PHE A 35 -5.16 -6.25 -6.37
C PHE A 35 -6.54 -6.46 -7.00
N GLU A 36 -7.34 -7.36 -6.43
CA GLU A 36 -8.70 -7.63 -6.90
C GLU A 36 -9.60 -6.43 -6.71
N TYR A 37 -9.53 -5.79 -5.55
CA TYR A 37 -10.29 -4.59 -5.25
C TYR A 37 -9.98 -3.46 -6.24
N LEU A 38 -8.71 -3.18 -6.51
CA LEU A 38 -8.31 -2.15 -7.46
C LEU A 38 -8.54 -2.53 -8.93
N ASN A 39 -8.77 -3.79 -9.25
CA ASN A 39 -9.18 -4.24 -10.58
C ASN A 39 -10.72 -4.25 -10.77
N SER A 40 -11.48 -4.24 -9.69
CA SER A 40 -12.94 -4.20 -9.73
C SER A 40 -13.45 -2.79 -10.02
N GLU A 41 -14.77 -2.65 -10.21
CA GLU A 41 -15.43 -1.35 -10.33
C GLU A 41 -15.67 -0.64 -8.99
N LYS A 42 -15.30 -1.27 -7.87
CA LYS A 42 -15.40 -0.69 -6.53
C LYS A 42 -14.58 0.60 -6.46
N LYS A 43 -15.20 1.68 -5.99
CA LYS A 43 -14.55 2.99 -5.91
C LYS A 43 -13.94 3.25 -4.54
N ILE A 44 -12.83 3.95 -4.55
CA ILE A 44 -12.27 4.62 -3.37
C ILE A 44 -12.41 6.12 -3.65
N ASP A 45 -13.43 6.75 -3.06
CA ASP A 45 -13.72 8.18 -3.28
C ASP A 45 -12.84 9.09 -2.42
N LYS A 46 -11.59 8.70 -2.25
CA LYS A 46 -10.61 9.44 -1.44
C LYS A 46 -9.26 9.44 -2.13
N LYS A 47 -8.53 10.55 -1.96
CA LYS A 47 -7.11 10.64 -2.29
C LYS A 47 -6.30 10.67 -1.00
N PHE A 48 -5.12 10.08 -1.05
CA PHE A 48 -4.26 9.90 0.11
C PHE A 48 -3.01 10.76 0.00
N ASP A 49 -2.58 11.29 1.14
CA ASP A 49 -1.28 11.97 1.25
C ASP A 49 -0.13 10.97 1.27
N ILE A 50 -0.40 9.78 1.86
CA ILE A 50 0.56 8.69 1.94
C ILE A 50 -0.13 7.39 1.57
N ILE A 51 0.51 6.60 0.69
CA ILE A 51 0.14 5.22 0.40
C ILE A 51 1.34 4.34 0.74
N PHE A 52 1.15 3.41 1.68
CA PHE A 52 2.18 2.45 2.07
C PHE A 52 1.87 1.08 1.47
N ILE A 53 2.84 0.51 0.78
CA ILE A 53 2.74 -0.79 0.10
C ILE A 53 3.76 -1.74 0.72
N ASP A 54 3.27 -2.75 1.44
CA ASP A 54 4.08 -3.77 2.12
C ASP A 54 3.55 -5.17 1.82
N PRO A 55 3.63 -5.63 0.57
CA PRO A 55 3.17 -6.96 0.19
C PRO A 55 4.17 -8.02 0.66
N PRO A 56 3.78 -9.30 0.73
CA PRO A 56 4.71 -10.40 0.93
C PRO A 56 5.89 -10.32 -0.05
N TYR A 57 7.10 -10.67 0.40
CA TYR A 57 8.31 -10.58 -0.43
C TYR A 57 8.26 -11.36 -1.75
N LYS A 58 7.43 -12.39 -1.81
CA LYS A 58 7.21 -13.19 -3.03
C LYS A 58 6.28 -12.52 -4.05
N GLU A 59 5.63 -11.41 -3.69
CA GLU A 59 4.71 -10.73 -4.59
C GLU A 59 5.46 -10.03 -5.73
N ILE A 60 5.25 -10.52 -6.94
CA ILE A 60 5.88 -10.00 -8.16
C ILE A 60 5.01 -8.96 -8.89
N LYS A 61 3.72 -8.87 -8.55
CA LYS A 61 2.75 -7.98 -9.22
C LYS A 61 2.74 -6.56 -8.67
N ILE A 62 3.77 -6.17 -7.93
CA ILE A 62 3.85 -4.83 -7.29
C ILE A 62 3.65 -3.70 -8.30
N ASN A 63 4.21 -3.82 -9.51
CA ASN A 63 4.07 -2.79 -10.54
C ASN A 63 2.62 -2.66 -11.02
N VAL A 64 1.88 -3.77 -11.11
CA VAL A 64 0.44 -3.73 -11.44
C VAL A 64 -0.34 -2.94 -10.39
N LEU A 65 -0.02 -3.13 -9.11
CA LEU A 65 -0.64 -2.37 -8.03
C LEU A 65 -0.32 -0.87 -8.13
N ILE A 66 0.94 -0.53 -8.34
CA ILE A 66 1.39 0.87 -8.52
C ILE A 66 0.67 1.51 -9.71
N GLU A 67 0.61 0.83 -10.85
CA GLU A 67 -0.09 1.32 -12.03
C GLU A 67 -1.58 1.57 -11.78
N LYS A 68 -2.23 0.71 -11.01
CA LYS A 68 -3.64 0.90 -10.63
C LYS A 68 -3.82 2.10 -9.68
N ILE A 69 -2.90 2.30 -8.74
CA ILE A 69 -2.91 3.48 -7.85
C ILE A 69 -2.81 4.76 -8.67
N ILE A 70 -1.90 4.81 -9.64
CA ILE A 70 -1.72 5.94 -10.56
C ILE A 70 -2.95 6.15 -11.43
N TYR A 71 -3.42 5.11 -12.11
CA TYR A 71 -4.58 5.16 -13.00
C TYR A 71 -5.83 5.68 -12.29
N ARG A 72 -6.06 5.21 -11.05
CA ARG A 72 -7.19 5.65 -10.22
C ARG A 72 -6.96 6.99 -9.53
N LYS A 73 -5.80 7.60 -9.70
CA LYS A 73 -5.42 8.89 -9.08
C LYS A 73 -5.62 8.90 -7.56
N LEU A 74 -5.27 7.80 -6.90
CA LEU A 74 -5.47 7.63 -5.46
C LEU A 74 -4.47 8.44 -4.63
N LEU A 75 -3.29 8.76 -5.16
CA LEU A 75 -2.31 9.62 -4.52
C LEU A 75 -2.63 11.09 -4.81
N LYS A 76 -2.52 11.96 -3.82
CA LYS A 76 -2.60 13.41 -4.01
C LYS A 76 -1.38 13.92 -4.80
N LYS A 77 -1.46 15.14 -5.34
CA LYS A 77 -0.39 15.75 -6.15
C LYS A 77 0.97 15.78 -5.42
N ASP A 78 0.95 16.11 -4.12
CA ASP A 78 2.15 16.16 -3.28
C ASP A 78 2.23 14.94 -2.33
N GLY A 79 1.53 13.88 -2.67
CA GLY A 79 1.49 12.65 -1.89
C GLY A 79 2.73 11.79 -2.09
N ILE A 80 2.99 10.91 -1.13
CA ILE A 80 4.16 10.01 -1.14
C ILE A 80 3.68 8.56 -1.18
N LEU A 81 4.24 7.82 -2.11
CA LEU A 81 4.15 6.38 -2.18
C LEU A 81 5.36 5.78 -1.48
N ILE A 82 5.13 4.93 -0.48
CA ILE A 82 6.18 4.23 0.26
C ILE A 82 6.07 2.75 -0.09
N ILE A 83 7.15 2.17 -0.61
CA ILE A 83 7.18 0.77 -1.05
C ILE A 83 8.26 0.03 -0.26
N HIS A 84 7.84 -0.95 0.54
CA HIS A 84 8.75 -1.81 1.28
C HIS A 84 8.99 -3.12 0.53
N ARG A 85 10.26 -3.47 0.35
CA ARG A 85 10.68 -4.70 -0.32
C ARG A 85 11.88 -5.33 0.40
N HIS A 86 12.14 -6.61 0.11
CA HIS A 86 13.38 -7.23 0.55
C HIS A 86 14.55 -6.70 -0.30
N LYS A 87 15.74 -6.47 0.30
CA LYS A 87 16.91 -5.90 -0.41
C LYS A 87 17.41 -6.77 -1.58
N LYS A 88 17.16 -8.09 -1.53
CA LYS A 88 17.52 -9.05 -2.60
C LYS A 88 16.42 -9.20 -3.65
N ASP A 89 15.34 -8.43 -3.55
CA ASP A 89 14.26 -8.46 -4.52
C ASP A 89 14.77 -8.02 -5.90
N LYS A 90 14.47 -8.82 -6.91
CA LYS A 90 14.86 -8.56 -8.29
C LYS A 90 13.78 -7.80 -9.06
N VAL A 91 12.63 -7.56 -8.46
CA VAL A 91 11.57 -6.79 -9.12
C VAL A 91 12.02 -5.35 -9.26
N VAL A 92 12.14 -4.91 -10.50
CA VAL A 92 12.43 -3.52 -10.84
C VAL A 92 11.13 -2.72 -10.67
N ILE A 93 11.18 -1.64 -9.90
CA ILE A 93 10.03 -0.75 -9.74
C ILE A 93 9.79 -0.02 -11.06
N THR A 94 8.51 0.08 -11.44
CA THR A 94 8.08 0.73 -12.70
C THR A 94 8.60 2.16 -12.83
N GLU A 95 8.97 2.55 -14.03
CA GLU A 95 9.38 3.94 -14.38
C GLU A 95 8.21 4.95 -14.37
N LYS A 96 6.98 4.46 -14.16
CA LYS A 96 5.78 5.32 -14.09
C LYS A 96 5.69 6.18 -12.83
N ILE A 97 6.59 5.95 -11.88
CA ILE A 97 6.74 6.76 -10.66
C ILE A 97 8.16 7.30 -10.57
N ASN A 98 8.28 8.46 -9.95
CA ASN A 98 9.57 9.08 -9.69
C ASN A 98 10.08 8.65 -8.30
N ILE A 99 11.19 7.91 -8.26
CA ILE A 99 11.84 7.53 -7.00
C ILE A 99 12.60 8.72 -6.44
N LEU A 100 12.11 9.26 -5.33
CA LEU A 100 12.69 10.40 -4.63
C LEU A 100 13.88 9.98 -3.76
N GLU A 101 13.73 8.85 -3.07
CA GLU A 101 14.74 8.34 -2.14
C GLU A 101 14.62 6.82 -2.01
N THR A 102 15.74 6.19 -1.70
CA THR A 102 15.81 4.76 -1.37
C THR A 102 16.63 4.59 -0.10
N ARG A 103 16.08 3.86 0.88
CA ARG A 103 16.77 3.52 2.14
C ARG A 103 16.85 2.03 2.33
N THR A 104 17.96 1.56 2.91
CA THR A 104 18.17 0.15 3.23
C THR A 104 18.36 -0.02 4.72
N TYR A 105 17.59 -0.91 5.33
CA TYR A 105 17.64 -1.24 6.75
C TYR A 105 17.76 -2.76 6.90
N GLY A 106 18.97 -3.26 7.20
CA GLY A 106 19.19 -4.70 7.31
C GLY A 106 18.81 -5.45 6.02
N VAL A 107 17.73 -6.21 6.05
CA VAL A 107 17.19 -6.95 4.90
C VAL A 107 16.11 -6.20 4.12
N SER A 108 15.67 -5.07 4.64
CA SER A 108 14.59 -4.26 4.08
C SER A 108 15.13 -3.15 3.18
N LYS A 109 14.44 -2.91 2.08
CA LYS A 109 14.67 -1.79 1.18
C LYS A 109 13.36 -1.00 1.04
N VAL A 110 13.42 0.29 1.31
CA VAL A 110 12.26 1.17 1.28
C VAL A 110 12.47 2.22 0.21
N TYR A 111 11.50 2.34 -0.69
CA TYR A 111 11.47 3.37 -1.72
C TYR A 111 10.44 4.43 -1.33
N PHE A 112 10.81 5.68 -1.47
CA PHE A 112 9.93 6.83 -1.40
C PHE A 112 9.77 7.38 -2.81
N ALA A 113 8.54 7.53 -3.27
CA ALA A 113 8.23 7.91 -4.65
C ALA A 113 6.99 8.83 -4.73
N ASN A 114 6.80 9.43 -5.89
CA ASN A 114 5.57 10.17 -6.23
C ASN A 114 5.21 10.01 -7.71
#